data_ad7daba5f08ce924df0cfa0939073e3d
#
_entry.id   ad7daba5f08ce924df0cfa0939073e3d
#
_cell.length_a   1.000
_cell.length_b   1.000
_cell.length_c   1.000
_cell.angle_alpha   90.00
_cell.angle_beta   90.00
_cell.angle_gamma   90.00
#
_symmetry.space_group_name_H-M   'P 1'
#
loop_
_entity.id
_entity.type
_entity.pdbx_description
1 polymer ?
#
loop_
_entity_poly.entity_id
_entity_poly.type
_entity_poly.pdbx_seq_one_letter_code
_entity_poly.pdbx_strand_id
1 'polypeptide(L)'
;MTGEDPRVSFAAAMLRVRHGEAAADTREVPEEAPVAIVHDASTYAVMMATPSNLEDLAIGLSLTEGVIAHASEVREVEIVQQDLGVEARLWLAPERAAAMAVRRRTMAGPTGCGLCGIESLEQVRTAPPRPPAEIGTLTITQVQAAMASLEPAQVLGRITRAVHAAGFWTPIAGLVVAREDVGRHNALDKVVGALAQKEIASAGVLVLTSRVSVELVQKAAAIGAPVIAAVSAPTALAIRTAEAAGITLIAVARSDGFEVFSHPSRIAR
;
A
#
# COMPACT_ATOMS: atom_id res chain seq x y z
N MET A 1 -28.05 2.74 12.16
CA MET A 1 -27.19 2.04 13.12
C MET A 1 -25.86 2.74 13.08
N THR A 2 -25.48 3.41 14.17
CA THR A 2 -24.21 4.14 14.30
C THR A 2 -23.09 3.09 14.31
N GLY A 3 -22.40 2.94 13.17
CA GLY A 3 -21.27 2.04 13.07
C GLY A 3 -20.15 2.54 13.98
N GLU A 4 -19.89 1.83 15.07
CA GLU A 4 -18.62 1.95 15.77
C GLU A 4 -17.52 1.62 14.78
N ASP A 5 -16.52 2.48 14.71
CA ASP A 5 -15.31 2.24 13.89
C ASP A 5 -14.73 0.89 14.32
N PRO A 6 -14.46 -0.05 13.41
CA PRO A 6 -14.03 -1.39 13.79
C PRO A 6 -12.73 -1.29 14.59
N ARG A 7 -12.64 -2.07 15.66
CA ARG A 7 -11.45 -2.11 16.51
C ARG A 7 -10.25 -2.52 15.66
N VAL A 8 -9.17 -1.75 15.71
CA VAL A 8 -7.94 -1.99 14.96
C VAL A 8 -6.86 -2.72 15.76
N SER A 9 -7.09 -2.90 17.08
CA SER A 9 -6.23 -3.68 17.98
C SER A 9 -7.03 -4.37 19.07
N PHE A 10 -6.41 -5.39 19.66
CA PHE A 10 -6.97 -6.22 20.70
C PHE A 10 -5.93 -6.46 21.81
N ALA A 11 -6.36 -6.34 23.08
CA ALA A 11 -5.53 -6.63 24.25
C ALA A 11 -5.47 -8.13 24.49
N ALA A 12 -4.42 -8.79 24.04
CA ALA A 12 -4.19 -10.21 24.21
C ALA A 12 -3.54 -10.52 25.57
N ALA A 13 -4.11 -11.44 26.34
CA ALA A 13 -3.46 -11.98 27.53
C ALA A 13 -2.28 -12.86 27.11
N MET A 14 -1.13 -12.70 27.75
CA MET A 14 0.07 -13.45 27.44
C MET A 14 0.92 -13.78 28.67
N LEU A 15 1.83 -14.74 28.55
CA LEU A 15 2.89 -14.98 29.52
C LEU A 15 4.17 -14.28 29.03
N ARG A 16 4.62 -13.30 29.81
CA ARG A 16 5.91 -12.63 29.52
C ARG A 16 7.04 -13.36 30.21
N VAL A 17 8.02 -13.79 29.44
CA VAL A 17 9.25 -14.41 29.96
C VAL A 17 10.42 -13.46 29.68
N ARG A 18 11.11 -13.00 30.73
CA ARG A 18 12.30 -12.17 30.65
C ARG A 18 13.32 -12.64 31.69
N HIS A 19 14.56 -12.80 31.30
CA HIS A 19 15.66 -13.20 32.18
C HIS A 19 15.39 -14.46 33.02
N GLY A 20 14.56 -15.40 32.48
CA GLY A 20 14.18 -16.63 33.18
C GLY A 20 12.96 -16.49 34.11
N GLU A 21 12.41 -15.31 34.32
CA GLU A 21 11.19 -15.08 35.08
C GLU A 21 9.97 -15.03 34.16
N ALA A 22 8.87 -15.61 34.62
CA ALA A 22 7.59 -15.65 33.90
C ALA A 22 6.49 -14.93 34.69
N ALA A 23 5.78 -14.01 34.03
CA ALA A 23 4.65 -13.27 34.60
C ALA A 23 3.49 -13.18 33.61
N ALA A 24 2.27 -13.26 34.11
CA ALA A 24 1.08 -12.96 33.31
C ALA A 24 1.08 -11.46 32.96
N ASP A 25 0.76 -11.14 31.72
CA ASP A 25 0.74 -9.77 31.21
C ASP A 25 -0.26 -9.65 30.05
N THR A 26 -0.46 -8.44 29.56
CA THR A 26 -1.28 -8.14 28.37
C THR A 26 -0.46 -7.40 27.34
N ARG A 27 -0.80 -7.59 26.04
CA ARG A 27 -0.18 -6.88 24.94
C ARG A 27 -1.22 -6.49 23.91
N GLU A 28 -1.18 -5.26 23.46
CA GLU A 28 -1.92 -4.86 22.27
C GLU A 28 -1.35 -5.54 21.02
N VAL A 29 -2.22 -6.24 20.29
CA VAL A 29 -1.94 -6.85 18.99
C VAL A 29 -2.86 -6.24 17.95
N PRO A 30 -2.44 -6.10 16.67
CA PRO A 30 -3.31 -5.54 15.64
C PRO A 30 -4.46 -6.50 15.33
N GLU A 31 -5.61 -5.95 15.01
CA GLU A 31 -6.71 -6.73 14.45
C GLU A 31 -6.45 -7.00 12.96
N GLU A 32 -6.81 -8.19 12.53
CA GLU A 32 -6.71 -8.66 11.17
C GLU A 32 -8.04 -9.31 10.76
N ALA A 33 -8.66 -8.78 9.71
CA ALA A 33 -9.95 -9.26 9.23
C ALA A 33 -9.89 -9.66 7.74
N PRO A 34 -10.66 -10.68 7.32
CA PRO A 34 -10.90 -10.93 5.91
C PRO A 34 -11.66 -9.74 5.28
N VAL A 35 -11.10 -9.15 4.24
CA VAL A 35 -11.71 -8.06 3.47
C VAL A 35 -11.90 -8.51 2.04
N ALA A 36 -13.15 -8.62 1.61
CA ALA A 36 -13.51 -8.90 0.23
C ALA A 36 -13.65 -7.58 -0.54
N ILE A 37 -12.85 -7.41 -1.59
CA ILE A 37 -13.02 -6.33 -2.56
C ILE A 37 -14.02 -6.81 -3.63
N VAL A 38 -15.12 -6.09 -3.77
CA VAL A 38 -16.25 -6.47 -4.64
C VAL A 38 -16.47 -5.37 -5.68
N HIS A 39 -16.41 -5.70 -6.96
CA HIS A 39 -16.75 -4.80 -8.06
C HIS A 39 -18.07 -5.23 -8.69
N ASP A 40 -19.07 -4.33 -8.71
CA ASP A 40 -20.40 -4.55 -9.31
C ASP A 40 -20.99 -5.91 -8.88
N ALA A 41 -21.11 -6.13 -7.57
CA ALA A 41 -21.64 -7.34 -6.94
C ALA A 41 -20.85 -8.64 -7.22
N SER A 42 -19.59 -8.55 -7.65
CA SER A 42 -18.71 -9.70 -7.89
C SER A 42 -17.42 -9.56 -7.11
N THR A 43 -17.10 -10.54 -6.29
CA THR A 43 -15.84 -10.57 -5.53
C THR A 43 -14.66 -10.60 -6.50
N TYR A 44 -13.76 -9.65 -6.33
CA TYR A 44 -12.51 -9.54 -7.09
C TYR A 44 -11.35 -10.23 -6.35
N ALA A 45 -11.19 -9.92 -5.08
CA ALA A 45 -10.14 -10.48 -4.23
C ALA A 45 -10.62 -10.54 -2.78
N VAL A 46 -10.06 -11.46 -2.00
CA VAL A 46 -10.18 -11.48 -0.54
C VAL A 46 -8.79 -11.41 0.04
N MET A 47 -8.57 -10.49 0.96
CA MET A 47 -7.27 -10.28 1.60
C MET A 47 -7.43 -10.09 3.10
N MET A 48 -6.40 -10.46 3.85
CA MET A 48 -6.31 -10.15 5.26
C MET A 48 -5.79 -8.73 5.41
N ALA A 49 -6.51 -7.88 6.15
CA ALA A 49 -6.16 -6.47 6.32
C ALA A 49 -6.56 -5.96 7.71
N THR A 50 -5.89 -4.92 8.18
CA THR A 50 -6.37 -4.13 9.31
C THR A 50 -7.70 -3.46 8.92
N PRO A 51 -8.78 -3.64 9.71
CA PRO A 51 -10.13 -3.20 9.35
C PRO A 51 -10.34 -1.68 9.52
N SER A 52 -9.45 -0.87 8.98
CA SER A 52 -9.52 0.59 8.93
C SER A 52 -9.19 1.10 7.55
N ASN A 53 -9.70 2.28 7.17
CA ASN A 53 -9.46 2.90 5.87
C ASN A 53 -9.75 1.94 4.69
N LEU A 54 -10.84 1.18 4.78
CA LEU A 54 -11.17 0.14 3.80
C LEU A 54 -11.62 0.71 2.46
N GLU A 55 -12.20 1.91 2.43
CA GLU A 55 -12.48 2.65 1.19
C GLU A 55 -11.19 2.98 0.46
N ASP A 56 -10.19 3.50 1.20
CA ASP A 56 -8.86 3.76 0.64
C ASP A 56 -8.24 2.48 0.08
N LEU A 57 -8.33 1.35 0.82
CA LEU A 57 -7.83 0.05 0.37
C LEU A 57 -8.47 -0.38 -0.94
N ALA A 58 -9.80 -0.31 -1.02
CA ALA A 58 -10.56 -0.80 -2.17
C ALA A 58 -10.29 0.04 -3.43
N ILE A 59 -10.27 1.37 -3.31
CA ILE A 59 -9.95 2.27 -4.43
C ILE A 59 -8.48 2.11 -4.83
N GLY A 60 -7.57 2.08 -3.86
CA GLY A 60 -6.14 1.99 -4.13
C GLY A 60 -5.75 0.68 -4.80
N LEU A 61 -6.27 -0.46 -4.31
CA LEU A 61 -6.08 -1.75 -4.96
C LEU A 61 -6.60 -1.73 -6.40
N SER A 62 -7.81 -1.20 -6.61
CA SER A 62 -8.42 -1.13 -7.94
C SER A 62 -7.58 -0.30 -8.92
N LEU A 63 -6.92 0.76 -8.46
CA LEU A 63 -5.98 1.58 -9.24
C LEU A 63 -4.69 0.81 -9.54
N THR A 64 -4.07 0.22 -8.52
CA THR A 64 -2.77 -0.44 -8.64
C THR A 64 -2.83 -1.75 -9.43
N GLU A 65 -3.98 -2.42 -9.43
CA GLU A 65 -4.27 -3.61 -10.25
C GLU A 65 -4.83 -3.25 -11.65
N GLY A 66 -5.01 -1.96 -11.96
CA GLY A 66 -5.53 -1.50 -13.25
C GLY A 66 -6.98 -1.87 -13.53
N VAL A 67 -7.77 -2.13 -12.49
CA VAL A 67 -9.22 -2.29 -12.60
C VAL A 67 -9.86 -0.96 -13.00
N ILE A 68 -9.40 0.12 -12.39
CA ILE A 68 -9.77 1.50 -12.74
C ILE A 68 -8.50 2.29 -13.09
N ALA A 69 -8.65 3.33 -13.92
CA ALA A 69 -7.59 4.25 -14.26
C ALA A 69 -7.62 5.52 -13.38
N HIS A 70 -8.80 5.91 -12.89
CA HIS A 70 -9.02 7.09 -12.07
C HIS A 70 -10.05 6.78 -10.98
N ALA A 71 -9.95 7.43 -9.80
CA ALA A 71 -10.93 7.28 -8.74
C ALA A 71 -12.35 7.70 -9.16
N SER A 72 -12.47 8.66 -10.09
CA SER A 72 -13.75 9.11 -10.65
C SER A 72 -14.53 8.03 -11.43
N GLU A 73 -13.90 6.90 -11.75
CA GLU A 73 -14.57 5.74 -12.34
C GLU A 73 -15.30 4.88 -11.29
N VAL A 74 -15.13 5.18 -10.00
CA VAL A 74 -15.91 4.62 -8.89
C VAL A 74 -17.06 5.57 -8.57
N ARG A 75 -18.28 5.09 -8.72
CA ARG A 75 -19.50 5.86 -8.46
C ARG A 75 -19.86 5.88 -6.99
N GLU A 76 -19.62 4.77 -6.31
CA GLU A 76 -19.96 4.57 -4.91
C GLU A 76 -19.04 3.51 -4.29
N VAL A 77 -18.69 3.70 -3.03
CA VAL A 77 -18.03 2.69 -2.18
C VAL A 77 -18.89 2.45 -0.97
N GLU A 78 -19.19 1.19 -0.70
CA GLU A 78 -19.97 0.75 0.46
C GLU A 78 -19.14 -0.24 1.28
N ILE A 79 -18.99 0.01 2.59
CA ILE A 79 -18.34 -0.92 3.51
C ILE A 79 -19.41 -1.68 4.29
N VAL A 80 -19.48 -2.98 4.05
CA VAL A 80 -20.52 -3.84 4.62
C VAL A 80 -19.90 -4.87 5.56
N GLN A 81 -20.31 -4.84 6.83
CA GLN A 81 -19.93 -5.86 7.80
C GLN A 81 -20.68 -7.15 7.50
N GLN A 82 -19.98 -8.27 7.51
CA GLN A 82 -20.52 -9.62 7.36
C GLN A 82 -20.06 -10.49 8.54
N ASP A 83 -20.72 -11.64 8.74
CA ASP A 83 -20.36 -12.56 9.84
C ASP A 83 -18.90 -13.06 9.76
N LEU A 84 -18.35 -13.18 8.56
CA LEU A 84 -17.01 -13.73 8.32
C LEU A 84 -15.95 -12.67 7.97
N GLY A 85 -16.27 -11.37 7.99
CA GLY A 85 -15.36 -10.30 7.63
C GLY A 85 -16.06 -9.07 7.08
N VAL A 86 -15.39 -8.36 6.19
CA VAL A 86 -15.90 -7.10 5.64
C VAL A 86 -15.93 -7.17 4.11
N GLU A 87 -16.98 -6.66 3.50
CA GLU A 87 -17.01 -6.40 2.05
C GLU A 87 -16.81 -4.91 1.80
N ALA A 88 -15.83 -4.58 0.99
CA ALA A 88 -15.66 -3.26 0.39
C ALA A 88 -16.17 -3.32 -1.06
N ARG A 89 -17.39 -2.83 -1.26
CA ARG A 89 -18.12 -2.87 -2.51
C ARG A 89 -17.90 -1.58 -3.28
N LEU A 90 -17.43 -1.70 -4.52
CA LEU A 90 -17.25 -0.58 -5.45
C LEU A 90 -18.22 -0.75 -6.61
N TRP A 91 -19.03 0.28 -6.83
CA TRP A 91 -19.88 0.41 -8.00
C TRP A 91 -19.16 1.24 -9.06
N LEU A 92 -18.80 0.58 -10.16
CA LEU A 92 -17.98 1.18 -11.22
C LEU A 92 -18.83 1.95 -12.24
N ALA A 93 -18.19 2.86 -12.97
CA ALA A 93 -18.81 3.46 -14.15
C ALA A 93 -19.12 2.38 -15.19
N PRO A 94 -20.23 2.51 -15.97
CA PRO A 94 -20.73 1.43 -16.85
C PRO A 94 -19.67 0.91 -17.83
N GLU A 95 -18.81 1.77 -18.36
CA GLU A 95 -17.73 1.42 -19.30
C GLU A 95 -16.69 0.51 -18.63
N ARG A 96 -16.37 0.77 -17.36
CA ARG A 96 -15.44 -0.04 -16.55
C ARG A 96 -16.07 -1.36 -16.14
N ALA A 97 -17.32 -1.36 -15.74
CA ALA A 97 -18.06 -2.57 -15.41
C ALA A 97 -18.08 -3.54 -16.62
N ALA A 98 -18.32 -3.02 -17.82
CA ALA A 98 -18.30 -3.80 -19.07
C ALA A 98 -16.89 -4.38 -19.37
N ALA A 99 -15.83 -3.58 -19.22
CA ALA A 99 -14.45 -4.02 -19.41
C ALA A 99 -14.05 -5.12 -18.41
N MET A 100 -14.45 -4.99 -17.14
CA MET A 100 -14.22 -6.00 -16.11
C MET A 100 -14.97 -7.30 -16.38
N ALA A 101 -16.20 -7.25 -16.89
CA ALA A 101 -16.96 -8.43 -17.28
C ALA A 101 -16.28 -9.22 -18.42
N VAL A 102 -15.57 -8.54 -19.33
CA VAL A 102 -14.75 -9.19 -20.36
C VAL A 102 -13.51 -9.83 -19.74
N ARG A 103 -12.76 -9.11 -18.87
CA ARG A 103 -11.55 -9.60 -18.20
C ARG A 103 -11.83 -10.86 -17.36
N ARG A 104 -12.95 -10.89 -16.63
CA ARG A 104 -13.36 -12.06 -15.83
C ARG A 104 -13.58 -13.32 -16.66
N ARG A 105 -14.12 -13.20 -17.86
CA ARG A 105 -14.34 -14.35 -18.77
C ARG A 105 -13.04 -14.99 -19.24
N THR A 106 -11.95 -14.19 -19.31
CA THR A 106 -10.61 -14.69 -19.66
C THR A 106 -9.83 -15.24 -18.45
N MET A 107 -10.21 -14.89 -17.20
CA MET A 107 -9.50 -15.27 -15.97
C MET A 107 -10.17 -16.40 -15.17
N ALA A 108 -11.14 -17.14 -15.74
CA ALA A 108 -11.86 -18.21 -15.05
C ALA A 108 -10.96 -19.43 -14.76
N GLY A 109 -10.13 -19.34 -13.71
CA GLY A 109 -9.31 -20.40 -13.14
C GLY A 109 -9.18 -20.25 -11.61
N PRO A 110 -8.97 -21.33 -10.83
CA PRO A 110 -8.90 -21.27 -9.37
C PRO A 110 -7.59 -20.60 -8.91
N THR A 111 -7.70 -19.50 -8.17
CA THR A 111 -6.55 -18.74 -7.70
C THR A 111 -6.61 -18.43 -6.21
N GLY A 112 -5.50 -18.62 -5.51
CA GLY A 112 -5.33 -18.31 -4.10
C GLY A 112 -3.97 -17.71 -3.79
N CYS A 113 -3.79 -16.48 -3.84
CA CYS A 113 -2.80 -15.46 -3.44
C CYS A 113 -2.40 -14.57 -4.64
N GLY A 114 -2.15 -13.28 -4.41
CA GLY A 114 -2.04 -12.22 -5.42
C GLY A 114 -1.14 -12.43 -6.66
N LEU A 115 -0.36 -13.51 -6.71
CA LEU A 115 0.42 -13.93 -7.87
C LEU A 115 -0.17 -15.19 -8.56
N CYS A 116 -1.12 -15.88 -7.95
CA CYS A 116 -1.69 -17.13 -8.49
C CYS A 116 -2.68 -16.93 -9.65
N GLY A 117 -2.95 -15.69 -10.07
CA GLY A 117 -3.78 -15.36 -11.24
C GLY A 117 -2.98 -14.90 -12.45
N ILE A 118 -1.65 -14.96 -12.41
CA ILE A 118 -0.79 -14.60 -13.54
C ILE A 118 -0.64 -15.83 -14.44
N GLU A 119 -1.29 -15.77 -15.59
CA GLU A 119 -1.29 -16.89 -16.57
C GLU A 119 0.07 -17.08 -17.26
N SER A 120 1.00 -16.12 -17.16
CA SER A 120 2.35 -16.27 -17.71
C SER A 120 3.41 -15.50 -16.91
N LEU A 121 4.65 -16.01 -16.94
CA LEU A 121 5.83 -15.31 -16.37
C LEU A 121 6.10 -13.94 -17.02
N GLU A 122 5.56 -13.69 -18.21
CA GLU A 122 5.69 -12.42 -18.93
C GLU A 122 4.91 -11.30 -18.25
N GLN A 123 3.75 -11.60 -17.66
CA GLN A 123 2.92 -10.63 -16.94
C GLN A 123 3.58 -10.11 -15.66
N VAL A 124 4.46 -10.91 -15.04
CA VAL A 124 5.27 -10.46 -13.89
C VAL A 124 6.25 -9.35 -14.27
N ARG A 125 6.62 -9.26 -15.55
CA ARG A 125 7.61 -8.34 -16.10
C ARG A 125 7.00 -7.17 -16.89
N THR A 126 5.69 -7.01 -16.87
CA THR A 126 5.01 -5.94 -17.61
C THR A 126 5.54 -4.58 -17.14
N ALA A 127 5.86 -3.72 -18.10
CA ALA A 127 6.31 -2.36 -17.81
C ALA A 127 5.20 -1.59 -17.07
N PRO A 128 5.57 -0.70 -16.15
CA PRO A 128 4.56 0.07 -15.41
C PRO A 128 3.77 0.97 -16.37
N PRO A 129 2.47 1.13 -16.12
CA PRO A 129 1.56 1.79 -17.06
C PRO A 129 1.73 3.32 -17.14
N ARG A 130 2.44 3.96 -16.20
CA ARG A 130 2.56 5.43 -16.14
C ARG A 130 4.01 5.88 -15.99
N PRO A 131 4.43 6.92 -16.74
CA PRO A 131 5.72 7.55 -16.51
C PRO A 131 5.73 8.22 -15.14
N PRO A 132 6.89 8.26 -14.46
CA PRO A 132 7.02 8.95 -13.18
C PRO A 132 6.71 10.44 -13.31
N ALA A 133 6.01 10.99 -12.31
CA ALA A 133 5.78 12.43 -12.21
C ALA A 133 7.09 13.20 -12.00
N GLU A 134 7.15 14.41 -12.49
CA GLU A 134 8.29 15.29 -12.26
C GLU A 134 8.28 15.82 -10.81
N ILE A 135 9.38 15.63 -10.09
CA ILE A 135 9.56 16.10 -8.71
C ILE A 135 10.75 17.05 -8.56
N GLY A 136 11.61 17.13 -9.59
CA GLY A 136 12.90 17.81 -9.48
C GLY A 136 13.92 17.00 -8.66
N THR A 137 14.98 17.69 -8.20
CA THR A 137 16.05 17.08 -7.41
C THR A 137 15.75 17.25 -5.93
N LEU A 138 15.82 16.15 -5.17
CA LEU A 138 15.66 16.13 -3.72
C LEU A 138 17.02 16.28 -3.03
N THR A 139 17.10 17.06 -1.99
CA THR A 139 18.28 17.10 -1.12
C THR A 139 18.32 15.89 -0.18
N ILE A 140 19.50 15.55 0.32
CA ILE A 140 19.68 14.51 1.35
C ILE A 140 18.77 14.79 2.56
N THR A 141 18.73 16.07 3.01
CA THR A 141 17.89 16.48 4.13
C THR A 141 16.39 16.27 3.86
N GLN A 142 15.92 16.49 2.65
CA GLN A 142 14.53 16.24 2.28
C GLN A 142 14.18 14.74 2.30
N VAL A 143 15.08 13.89 1.84
CA VAL A 143 14.89 12.43 1.93
C VAL A 143 14.84 11.98 3.39
N GLN A 144 15.75 12.46 4.22
CA GLN A 144 15.74 12.17 5.67
C GLN A 144 14.47 12.69 6.36
N ALA A 145 14.02 13.90 6.02
CA ALA A 145 12.79 14.49 6.55
C ALA A 145 11.55 13.66 6.11
N ALA A 146 11.51 13.18 4.85
CA ALA A 146 10.45 12.32 4.37
C ALA A 146 10.37 11.03 5.20
N MET A 147 11.52 10.37 5.44
CA MET A 147 11.56 9.14 6.24
C MET A 147 11.18 9.37 7.71
N ALA A 148 11.71 10.43 8.32
CA ALA A 148 11.42 10.77 9.73
C ALA A 148 9.96 11.15 9.95
N SER A 149 9.29 11.70 8.94
CA SER A 149 7.88 12.13 9.03
C SER A 149 6.89 10.97 9.24
N LEU A 150 7.28 9.75 8.86
CA LEU A 150 6.41 8.58 8.97
C LEU A 150 6.29 8.07 10.42
N GLU A 151 7.34 8.18 11.23
CA GLU A 151 7.37 7.64 12.60
C GLU A 151 6.24 8.19 13.50
N PRO A 152 5.99 9.51 13.58
CA PRO A 152 4.89 10.06 14.38
C PRO A 152 3.51 9.60 13.92
N ALA A 153 3.35 9.27 12.63
CA ALA A 153 2.10 8.84 12.03
C ALA A 153 1.77 7.36 12.27
N GLN A 154 2.72 6.56 12.77
CA GLN A 154 2.55 5.14 13.06
C GLN A 154 1.85 4.92 14.42
N VAL A 155 0.55 5.21 14.50
CA VAL A 155 -0.21 5.10 15.74
C VAL A 155 -0.35 3.65 16.18
N LEU A 156 -0.83 2.78 15.27
CA LEU A 156 -1.01 1.35 15.52
C LEU A 156 0.33 0.62 15.66
N GLY A 157 1.32 0.99 14.85
CA GLY A 157 2.67 0.42 14.91
C GLY A 157 3.38 0.69 16.23
N ARG A 158 3.19 1.85 16.86
CA ARG A 158 3.78 2.16 18.18
C ARG A 158 3.24 1.27 19.29
N ILE A 159 1.95 0.94 19.26
CA ILE A 159 1.32 0.14 20.32
C ILE A 159 1.48 -1.35 20.09
N THR A 160 1.38 -1.81 18.83
CA THR A 160 1.40 -3.24 18.51
C THR A 160 2.77 -3.77 18.08
N ARG A 161 3.57 -2.96 17.37
CA ARG A 161 4.83 -3.32 16.72
C ARG A 161 4.68 -4.47 15.71
N ALA A 162 3.50 -4.60 15.10
CA ALA A 162 3.15 -5.74 14.25
C ALA A 162 2.42 -5.33 12.97
N VAL A 163 2.53 -4.07 12.56
CA VAL A 163 1.98 -3.55 11.31
C VAL A 163 3.04 -2.83 10.49
N HIS A 164 2.78 -2.71 9.21
CA HIS A 164 3.55 -1.88 8.30
C HIS A 164 2.88 -0.51 8.14
N ALA A 165 3.69 0.50 7.81
CA ALA A 165 3.20 1.81 7.44
C ALA A 165 3.71 2.19 6.04
N ALA A 166 2.85 2.88 5.31
CA ALA A 166 3.18 3.60 4.09
C ALA A 166 2.74 5.06 4.25
N GLY A 167 3.45 5.97 3.59
CA GLY A 167 3.11 7.38 3.56
C GLY A 167 3.46 8.02 2.24
N PHE A 168 2.91 9.20 2.01
CA PHE A 168 3.24 10.04 0.86
C PHE A 168 3.68 11.41 1.37
N TRP A 169 4.87 11.80 0.98
CA TRP A 169 5.52 13.04 1.40
C TRP A 169 5.86 13.92 0.20
N THR A 170 5.73 15.22 0.36
CA THR A 170 6.16 16.20 -0.65
C THR A 170 7.08 17.24 -0.03
N PRO A 171 7.99 17.87 -0.83
CA PRO A 171 8.86 18.95 -0.33
C PRO A 171 8.12 20.17 0.20
N ILE A 172 6.90 20.40 -0.28
CA ILE A 172 6.09 21.60 0.05
C ILE A 172 5.22 21.35 1.29
N ALA A 173 4.50 20.22 1.33
CA ALA A 173 3.49 19.95 2.35
C ALA A 173 3.98 19.01 3.46
N GLY A 174 5.18 18.42 3.35
CA GLY A 174 5.62 17.37 4.26
C GLY A 174 4.84 16.08 4.06
N LEU A 175 4.54 15.37 5.14
CA LEU A 175 3.72 14.15 5.11
C LEU A 175 2.25 14.50 4.84
N VAL A 176 1.75 14.09 3.69
CA VAL A 176 0.39 14.39 3.21
C VAL A 176 -0.60 13.31 3.64
N VAL A 177 -0.18 12.06 3.56
CA VAL A 177 -0.98 10.87 3.88
C VAL A 177 -0.08 9.83 4.54
N ALA A 178 -0.58 9.15 5.57
CA ALA A 178 0.00 7.92 6.10
C ALA A 178 -1.11 6.89 6.36
N ARG A 179 -0.81 5.62 6.15
CA ARG A 179 -1.71 4.49 6.42
C ARG A 179 -0.92 3.32 6.99
N GLU A 180 -1.56 2.60 7.90
CA GLU A 180 -1.02 1.41 8.53
C GLU A 180 -1.86 0.19 8.18
N ASP A 181 -1.23 -0.96 8.06
CA ASP A 181 -1.88 -2.25 7.84
C ASP A 181 -0.96 -3.41 8.25
N VAL A 182 -1.53 -4.55 8.64
CA VAL A 182 -0.79 -5.81 8.85
C VAL A 182 -0.07 -6.26 7.57
N GLY A 183 -0.62 -5.93 6.39
CA GLY A 183 -0.05 -6.19 5.07
C GLY A 183 0.65 -4.96 4.48
N ARG A 184 1.95 -5.07 4.14
CA ARG A 184 2.68 -3.96 3.50
C ARG A 184 2.08 -3.49 2.17
N HIS A 185 1.50 -4.39 1.38
CA HIS A 185 0.83 -4.07 0.12
C HIS A 185 -0.44 -3.28 0.38
N ASN A 186 -1.23 -3.71 1.37
CA ASN A 186 -2.45 -3.02 1.78
C ASN A 186 -2.15 -1.60 2.30
N ALA A 187 -1.08 -1.45 3.11
CA ALA A 187 -0.68 -0.11 3.59
C ALA A 187 -0.39 0.84 2.42
N LEU A 188 0.30 0.36 1.37
CA LEU A 188 0.55 1.16 0.17
C LEU A 188 -0.74 1.41 -0.63
N ASP A 189 -1.59 0.40 -0.84
CA ASP A 189 -2.87 0.58 -1.53
C ASP A 189 -3.76 1.60 -0.81
N LYS A 190 -3.83 1.55 0.52
CA LYS A 190 -4.54 2.57 1.32
C LYS A 190 -4.00 3.99 1.06
N VAL A 191 -2.68 4.17 0.97
CA VAL A 191 -2.08 5.47 0.61
C VAL A 191 -2.50 5.88 -0.79
N VAL A 192 -2.43 4.99 -1.77
CA VAL A 192 -2.82 5.25 -3.16
C VAL A 192 -4.29 5.68 -3.25
N GLY A 193 -5.19 4.96 -2.57
CA GLY A 193 -6.61 5.30 -2.55
C GLY A 193 -6.87 6.66 -1.92
N ALA A 194 -6.22 6.94 -0.78
CA ALA A 194 -6.35 8.23 -0.10
C ALA A 194 -5.84 9.41 -0.96
N LEU A 195 -4.75 9.22 -1.73
CA LEU A 195 -4.25 10.23 -2.66
C LEU A 195 -5.25 10.47 -3.81
N ALA A 196 -5.77 9.38 -4.37
CA ALA A 196 -6.68 9.44 -5.50
C ALA A 196 -8.03 10.11 -5.14
N GLN A 197 -8.57 9.83 -3.96
CA GLN A 197 -9.81 10.44 -3.47
C GLN A 197 -9.66 11.94 -3.18
N LYS A 198 -8.45 12.37 -2.81
CA LYS A 198 -8.13 13.78 -2.55
C LYS A 198 -7.57 14.50 -3.77
N GLU A 199 -7.51 13.84 -4.92
CA GLU A 199 -6.94 14.37 -6.17
C GLU A 199 -5.51 14.90 -6.00
N ILE A 200 -4.72 14.26 -5.11
CA ILE A 200 -3.35 14.67 -4.84
C ILE A 200 -2.44 14.07 -5.92
N ALA A 201 -1.67 14.94 -6.59
CA ALA A 201 -0.72 14.51 -7.59
C ALA A 201 0.38 13.61 -7.01
N SER A 202 0.82 12.61 -7.80
CA SER A 202 1.85 11.63 -7.40
C SER A 202 3.29 12.18 -7.38
N ALA A 203 3.49 13.50 -7.58
CA ALA A 203 4.79 14.16 -7.54
C ALA A 203 5.34 14.28 -6.11
N GLY A 204 5.79 13.18 -5.55
CA GLY A 204 6.27 13.10 -4.16
C GLY A 204 7.09 11.84 -3.91
N VAL A 205 7.31 11.56 -2.65
CA VAL A 205 8.07 10.41 -2.14
C VAL A 205 7.11 9.45 -1.43
N LEU A 206 7.02 8.22 -1.92
CA LEU A 206 6.40 7.13 -1.16
C LEU A 206 7.38 6.65 -0.09
N VAL A 207 6.99 6.74 1.18
CA VAL A 207 7.78 6.32 2.33
C VAL A 207 7.22 5.02 2.91
N LEU A 208 8.08 4.03 3.15
CA LEU A 208 7.68 2.68 3.54
C LEU A 208 8.50 2.16 4.72
N THR A 209 7.87 1.50 5.68
CA THR A 209 8.57 0.79 6.77
C THR A 209 9.04 -0.60 6.37
N SER A 210 8.47 -1.17 5.32
CA SER A 210 8.69 -2.55 4.88
C SER A 210 9.92 -2.71 3.98
N ARG A 211 10.24 -3.96 3.62
CA ARG A 211 11.10 -4.29 2.47
C ARG A 211 10.42 -3.83 1.18
N VAL A 212 11.21 -3.55 0.13
CA VAL A 212 10.67 -3.24 -1.18
C VAL A 212 10.77 -4.48 -2.08
N SER A 213 9.60 -5.08 -2.37
CA SER A 213 9.44 -6.14 -3.36
C SER A 213 9.02 -5.57 -4.71
N VAL A 214 9.02 -6.41 -5.76
CA VAL A 214 8.64 -6.00 -7.12
C VAL A 214 7.22 -5.41 -7.16
N GLU A 215 6.28 -6.00 -6.41
CA GLU A 215 4.89 -5.56 -6.38
C GLU A 215 4.74 -4.14 -5.85
N LEU A 216 5.53 -3.75 -4.83
CA LEU A 216 5.49 -2.37 -4.31
C LEU A 216 6.00 -1.36 -5.34
N VAL A 217 7.01 -1.74 -6.14
CA VAL A 217 7.48 -0.90 -7.25
C VAL A 217 6.42 -0.80 -8.35
N GLN A 218 5.77 -1.92 -8.70
CA GLN A 218 4.68 -1.93 -9.68
C GLN A 218 3.50 -1.05 -9.24
N LYS A 219 3.11 -1.13 -7.97
CA LYS A 219 2.07 -0.27 -7.40
C LYS A 219 2.45 1.22 -7.44
N ALA A 220 3.69 1.55 -7.09
CA ALA A 220 4.20 2.92 -7.20
C ALA A 220 4.19 3.41 -8.66
N ALA A 221 4.60 2.57 -9.59
CA ALA A 221 4.59 2.86 -11.02
C ALA A 221 3.16 3.04 -11.58
N ALA A 222 2.19 2.26 -11.09
CA ALA A 222 0.80 2.37 -11.52
C ALA A 222 0.20 3.76 -11.27
N ILE A 223 0.69 4.46 -10.26
CA ILE A 223 0.29 5.85 -9.96
C ILE A 223 1.29 6.90 -10.46
N GLY A 224 2.40 6.48 -11.09
CA GLY A 224 3.44 7.39 -11.56
C GLY A 224 4.26 8.04 -10.44
N ALA A 225 4.40 7.40 -9.27
CA ALA A 225 5.23 7.92 -8.18
C ALA A 225 6.72 7.89 -8.58
N PRO A 226 7.44 9.02 -8.51
CA PRO A 226 8.83 9.11 -9.00
C PRO A 226 9.87 8.57 -8.03
N VAL A 227 9.54 8.49 -6.73
CA VAL A 227 10.50 8.13 -5.68
C VAL A 227 9.85 7.20 -4.66
N ILE A 228 10.55 6.13 -4.31
CA ILE A 228 10.27 5.26 -3.17
C ILE A 228 11.42 5.37 -2.20
N ALA A 229 11.13 5.59 -0.91
CA ALA A 229 12.08 5.55 0.17
C ALA A 229 11.63 4.57 1.25
N ALA A 230 12.47 3.61 1.63
CA ALA A 230 12.11 2.53 2.54
C ALA A 230 13.13 2.31 3.67
N VAL A 231 12.62 1.98 4.85
CA VAL A 231 13.45 1.61 6.01
C VAL A 231 14.25 0.33 5.73
N SER A 232 13.69 -0.65 5.04
CA SER A 232 14.32 -1.95 4.83
C SER A 232 14.89 -2.09 3.41
N ALA A 233 15.54 -3.21 3.13
CA ALA A 233 16.24 -3.47 1.87
C ALA A 233 15.29 -3.85 0.72
N PRO A 234 15.66 -3.57 -0.55
CA PRO A 234 14.94 -4.00 -1.73
C PRO A 234 15.36 -5.41 -2.17
N THR A 235 14.52 -6.04 -3.00
CA THR A 235 14.92 -7.24 -3.75
C THR A 235 15.62 -6.86 -5.05
N ALA A 236 16.45 -7.75 -5.60
CA ALA A 236 17.12 -7.52 -6.87
C ALA A 236 16.14 -7.28 -8.04
N LEU A 237 14.98 -7.97 -8.02
CA LEU A 237 13.93 -7.75 -9.03
C LEU A 237 13.29 -6.37 -8.86
N ALA A 238 13.04 -5.92 -7.62
CA ALA A 238 12.53 -4.59 -7.34
C ALA A 238 13.46 -3.48 -7.87
N ILE A 239 14.80 -3.64 -7.69
CA ILE A 239 15.78 -2.69 -8.22
C ILE A 239 15.68 -2.61 -9.75
N ARG A 240 15.72 -3.76 -10.45
CA ARG A 240 15.60 -3.78 -11.92
C ARG A 240 14.28 -3.20 -12.42
N THR A 241 13.20 -3.45 -11.71
CA THR A 241 11.88 -2.90 -12.06
C THR A 241 11.83 -1.39 -11.83
N ALA A 242 12.40 -0.90 -10.73
CA ALA A 242 12.49 0.54 -10.46
C ALA A 242 13.36 1.26 -11.50
N GLU A 243 14.48 0.67 -11.90
CA GLU A 243 15.32 1.20 -12.98
C GLU A 243 14.56 1.29 -14.30
N ALA A 244 13.88 0.21 -14.70
CA ALA A 244 13.09 0.18 -15.93
C ALA A 244 11.87 1.14 -15.89
N ALA A 245 11.33 1.41 -14.69
CA ALA A 245 10.20 2.31 -14.48
C ALA A 245 10.60 3.79 -14.35
N GLY A 246 11.88 4.11 -14.31
CA GLY A 246 12.35 5.47 -14.06
C GLY A 246 12.13 5.95 -12.63
N ILE A 247 11.90 5.04 -11.66
CA ILE A 247 11.67 5.35 -10.25
C ILE A 247 12.99 5.39 -9.50
N THR A 248 13.22 6.44 -8.72
CA THR A 248 14.34 6.48 -7.77
C THR A 248 14.02 5.62 -6.57
N LEU A 249 14.76 4.54 -6.39
CA LEU A 249 14.60 3.62 -5.27
C LEU A 249 15.65 3.90 -4.21
N ILE A 250 15.20 4.41 -3.06
CA ILE A 250 15.97 4.64 -1.86
C ILE A 250 15.57 3.57 -0.84
N ALA A 251 16.54 2.94 -0.21
CA ALA A 251 16.27 1.92 0.80
C ALA A 251 17.36 1.91 1.88
N VAL A 252 17.23 0.99 2.85
CA VAL A 252 18.11 0.93 4.04
C VAL A 252 18.19 2.29 4.74
N ALA A 253 17.09 3.06 4.66
CA ALA A 253 17.05 4.41 5.18
C ALA A 253 17.00 4.39 6.72
N ARG A 254 17.94 5.08 7.34
CA ARG A 254 18.12 5.25 8.78
C ARG A 254 18.37 6.72 9.12
N SER A 255 18.43 7.03 10.40
CA SER A 255 18.71 8.38 10.87
C SER A 255 20.10 8.91 10.43
N ASP A 256 21.05 8.01 10.19
CA ASP A 256 22.44 8.28 9.82
C ASP A 256 22.69 8.23 8.30
N GLY A 257 21.74 7.72 7.50
CA GLY A 257 21.91 7.67 6.05
C GLY A 257 20.91 6.78 5.32
N PHE A 258 21.11 6.67 4.00
CA PHE A 258 20.32 5.82 3.12
C PHE A 258 21.13 5.40 1.89
N GLU A 259 20.65 4.38 1.19
CA GLU A 259 21.25 3.87 -0.04
C GLU A 259 20.33 4.15 -1.23
N VAL A 260 20.89 4.56 -2.38
CA VAL A 260 20.14 4.82 -3.61
C VAL A 260 20.46 3.73 -4.63
N PHE A 261 19.48 2.94 -5.00
CA PHE A 261 19.61 1.75 -5.84
C PHE A 261 19.29 1.99 -7.32
N SER A 262 18.50 3.03 -7.64
CA SER A 262 18.16 3.39 -9.02
C SER A 262 18.00 4.91 -9.16
N HIS A 263 18.27 5.44 -10.35
CA HIS A 263 18.14 6.86 -10.72
C HIS A 263 18.69 7.86 -9.71
N PRO A 264 20.00 7.75 -9.31
CA PRO A 264 20.59 8.58 -8.26
C PRO A 264 20.68 10.06 -8.65
N SER A 265 20.49 10.42 -9.90
CA SER A 265 20.53 11.82 -10.39
C SER A 265 19.38 12.68 -9.80
N ARG A 266 18.32 12.07 -9.26
CA ARG A 266 17.28 12.81 -8.53
C ARG A 266 17.68 13.23 -7.11
N ILE A 267 18.86 12.81 -6.64
CA ILE A 267 19.36 13.18 -5.30
C ILE A 267 20.51 14.17 -5.46
N ALA A 268 20.36 15.37 -4.88
CA ALA A 268 21.44 16.34 -4.81
C ALA A 268 22.57 15.82 -3.89
N ARG A 269 23.80 15.93 -4.37
CA ARG A 269 25.02 15.56 -3.63
C ARG A 269 25.52 16.71 -2.80
#